data_150d17d4ba6359e112076984c33abb66
#
_entry.id   150d17d4ba6359e112076984c33abb66
#
_cell.length_a   1.000
_cell.length_b   1.000
_cell.length_c   1.000
_cell.angle_alpha   90.00
_cell.angle_beta   90.00
_cell.angle_gamma   90.00
#
_symmetry.space_group_name_H-M   'P 1'
#
loop_
_entity.id
_entity.type
_entity.pdbx_description
1 polymer ?
#
loop_
_entity_poly.entity_id
_entity_poly.type
_entity_poly.pdbx_seq_one_letter_code
_entity_poly.pdbx_strand_id
1 'polypeptide(L)'
;MAAAPPARHRHRHRHALLIFVVVTAAAAGADAQHPPLPGFYPSKRYRARPFSRDFRTLWGAQHQSVSGGGGGGGVTIWLDSTSGSGFKSRRAFRSGYFGASVKLQAGYTAGVITAFYLSNADAHPGFHDEVDMEFLGTTPGQPYTLQTNVYVLGSGDGGPGRVVGREVKFRLDWFDPTADFHHYAILWSPTHIIFYVDDVPIRRYPRRSETFPRRPMWVYGSIWDASSWATDDGRYKADYRYSPFVARFSGLLLRACSPRAPPRCRAPSGGPTGGGGDALSPQQEAAMRWVQRNHMVYNYCLDPKRDHSLTPECIIHHAAAGDTYY
;
A
#
# COMPACT_ATOMS: atom_id res chain seq x y z
N MET A 1 -54.48 66.07 65.04
CA MET A 1 -54.44 64.84 64.18
C MET A 1 -53.51 65.10 63.01
N ALA A 2 -52.27 64.69 63.13
CA ALA A 2 -51.25 64.92 62.09
C ALA A 2 -50.87 63.54 61.47
N ALA A 3 -51.01 63.48 60.17
CA ALA A 3 -50.68 62.28 59.41
C ALA A 3 -49.20 62.22 59.15
N ALA A 4 -48.62 61.03 59.35
CA ALA A 4 -47.18 60.70 59.06
C ALA A 4 -46.96 60.46 57.55
N PRO A 5 -45.78 60.85 57.03
CA PRO A 5 -45.46 60.61 55.59
C PRO A 5 -44.96 59.17 55.33
N PRO A 6 -45.11 58.67 54.13
CA PRO A 6 -44.77 57.30 53.78
C PRO A 6 -43.24 57.09 53.58
N ALA A 7 -42.75 55.93 53.99
CA ALA A 7 -41.37 55.46 53.86
C ALA A 7 -40.94 55.25 52.39
N ARG A 8 -39.79 55.79 52.00
CA ARG A 8 -39.14 55.57 50.69
C ARG A 8 -38.39 54.27 50.73
N HIS A 9 -38.85 53.24 49.96
CA HIS A 9 -38.07 52.03 49.64
C HIS A 9 -36.92 52.37 48.69
N ARG A 10 -35.70 52.24 49.17
CA ARG A 10 -34.50 52.29 48.34
C ARG A 10 -34.32 50.87 47.70
N HIS A 11 -34.57 50.72 46.38
CA HIS A 11 -34.15 49.61 45.61
C HIS A 11 -32.62 49.59 45.44
N ARG A 12 -31.96 48.71 46.13
CA ARG A 12 -30.57 48.36 45.85
C ARG A 12 -30.52 47.44 44.60
N HIS A 13 -30.12 47.99 43.44
CA HIS A 13 -29.76 47.23 42.29
C HIS A 13 -28.46 46.42 42.57
N ARG A 14 -28.61 45.16 42.82
CA ARG A 14 -27.49 44.24 42.80
C ARG A 14 -27.17 43.92 41.35
N HIS A 15 -26.11 44.52 40.79
CA HIS A 15 -25.54 44.12 39.54
C HIS A 15 -24.91 42.73 39.74
N ALA A 16 -25.55 41.67 39.29
CA ALA A 16 -24.97 40.37 39.18
C ALA A 16 -24.01 40.41 37.97
N LEU A 17 -22.72 40.36 38.25
CA LEU A 17 -21.67 40.21 37.25
C LEU A 17 -21.74 38.78 36.75
N LEU A 18 -22.38 38.53 35.58
CA LEU A 18 -22.34 37.24 34.87
C LEU A 18 -20.92 37.09 34.27
N ILE A 19 -20.07 36.35 34.96
CA ILE A 19 -18.79 35.88 34.41
C ILE A 19 -19.13 34.81 33.38
N PHE A 20 -19.08 35.18 32.09
CA PHE A 20 -19.06 34.20 31.02
C PHE A 20 -17.71 33.48 31.07
N VAL A 21 -17.69 32.29 31.64
CA VAL A 21 -16.59 31.33 31.46
C VAL A 21 -16.73 30.81 30.03
N VAL A 22 -15.97 31.38 29.10
CA VAL A 22 -15.78 30.79 27.78
C VAL A 22 -14.94 29.54 28.00
N VAL A 23 -15.61 28.38 28.13
CA VAL A 23 -14.97 27.09 28.00
C VAL A 23 -14.61 26.94 26.53
N THR A 24 -13.39 27.28 26.16
CA THR A 24 -12.80 26.82 24.90
C THR A 24 -12.67 25.31 25.02
N ALA A 25 -13.71 24.58 24.59
CA ALA A 25 -13.55 23.17 24.26
C ALA A 25 -12.44 23.15 23.21
N ALA A 26 -11.25 22.69 23.61
CA ALA A 26 -10.24 22.24 22.66
C ALA A 26 -10.96 21.19 21.82
N ALA A 27 -11.23 21.50 20.56
CA ALA A 27 -11.69 20.54 19.59
C ALA A 27 -10.62 19.44 19.60
N ALA A 28 -10.92 18.31 20.21
CA ALA A 28 -10.22 17.06 19.96
C ALA A 28 -10.27 16.94 18.43
N GLY A 29 -9.11 17.04 17.79
CA GLY A 29 -9.02 17.11 16.35
C GLY A 29 -9.83 15.97 15.77
N ALA A 30 -10.78 16.27 14.89
CA ALA A 30 -11.34 15.30 13.98
C ALA A 30 -10.14 14.60 13.38
N ASP A 31 -9.99 13.29 13.60
CA ASP A 31 -8.92 12.51 13.00
C ASP A 31 -8.92 12.84 11.51
N ALA A 32 -7.80 13.37 11.03
CA ALA A 32 -7.73 13.81 9.64
C ALA A 32 -8.11 12.63 8.76
N GLN A 33 -9.05 12.80 7.84
CA GLN A 33 -9.51 11.73 6.94
C GLN A 33 -8.40 11.24 5.99
N HIS A 34 -7.29 11.97 5.89
CA HIS A 34 -6.17 11.70 5.01
C HIS A 34 -4.84 11.70 5.77
N PRO A 35 -3.85 10.92 5.31
CA PRO A 35 -2.54 10.91 5.93
C PRO A 35 -1.88 12.30 5.86
N PRO A 36 -1.04 12.64 6.84
CA PRO A 36 -0.21 13.84 6.75
C PRO A 36 0.65 13.83 5.49
N LEU A 37 0.92 15.01 4.93
CA LEU A 37 1.77 15.12 3.75
C LEU A 37 3.17 14.53 4.05
N PRO A 38 3.69 13.62 3.19
CA PRO A 38 4.95 12.94 3.45
C PRO A 38 6.19 13.83 3.26
N GLY A 39 6.02 15.04 2.69
CA GLY A 39 7.10 16.00 2.46
C GLY A 39 8.13 15.60 1.39
N PHE A 40 8.09 14.37 0.90
CA PHE A 40 8.93 13.85 -0.18
C PHE A 40 8.10 12.96 -1.10
N TYR A 41 8.23 13.19 -2.42
CA TYR A 41 7.36 12.60 -3.45
C TYR A 41 8.22 11.89 -4.50
N PRO A 42 8.63 10.64 -4.28
CA PRO A 42 9.53 9.92 -5.18
C PRO A 42 8.93 9.74 -6.58
N SER A 43 7.61 9.53 -6.72
CA SER A 43 6.97 9.34 -8.02
C SER A 43 7.18 10.54 -8.96
N LYS A 44 7.16 11.76 -8.43
CA LYS A 44 7.33 13.00 -9.19
C LYS A 44 8.75 13.21 -9.74
N ARG A 45 9.71 12.41 -9.29
CA ARG A 45 11.13 12.53 -9.69
C ARG A 45 11.47 11.68 -10.92
N TYR A 46 10.57 10.82 -11.37
CA TYR A 46 10.85 9.87 -12.44
C TYR A 46 9.86 10.03 -13.58
N ARG A 47 10.32 9.72 -14.78
CA ARG A 47 9.47 9.74 -15.98
C ARG A 47 8.83 8.38 -16.18
N ALA A 48 7.55 8.39 -16.56
CA ALA A 48 6.85 7.19 -16.97
C ALA A 48 7.51 6.52 -18.18
N ARG A 49 7.45 5.20 -18.19
CA ARG A 49 8.06 4.34 -19.21
C ARG A 49 6.98 3.82 -20.16
N PRO A 50 7.19 3.87 -21.48
CA PRO A 50 6.27 3.28 -22.42
C PRO A 50 6.11 1.77 -22.19
N PHE A 51 4.87 1.29 -22.10
CA PHE A 51 4.58 -0.12 -21.88
C PHE A 51 5.25 -1.00 -22.95
N SER A 52 5.07 -0.71 -24.23
CA SER A 52 5.60 -1.48 -25.35
C SER A 52 7.12 -1.63 -25.35
N ARG A 53 7.84 -0.64 -24.78
CA ARG A 53 9.29 -0.63 -24.70
C ARG A 53 9.84 -1.49 -23.56
N ASP A 54 9.25 -1.36 -22.38
CA ASP A 54 9.84 -1.91 -21.15
C ASP A 54 9.07 -3.12 -20.61
N PHE A 55 7.85 -3.37 -21.12
CA PHE A 55 6.99 -4.48 -20.71
C PHE A 55 6.56 -5.34 -21.90
N ARG A 56 5.99 -6.49 -21.61
CA ARG A 56 5.36 -7.40 -22.57
C ARG A 56 4.23 -8.16 -21.91
N THR A 57 3.27 -8.60 -22.69
CA THR A 57 2.27 -9.57 -22.26
C THR A 57 2.95 -10.84 -21.77
N LEU A 58 2.47 -11.39 -20.68
CA LEU A 58 2.92 -12.68 -20.13
C LEU A 58 1.92 -13.79 -20.50
N TRP A 59 0.65 -13.56 -20.23
CA TRP A 59 -0.47 -14.46 -20.54
C TRP A 59 -1.75 -13.65 -20.75
N GLY A 60 -2.81 -14.28 -21.31
CA GLY A 60 -4.10 -13.65 -21.54
C GLY A 60 -4.03 -12.43 -22.48
N ALA A 61 -3.32 -12.54 -23.61
CA ALA A 61 -3.13 -11.45 -24.55
C ALA A 61 -4.45 -10.87 -25.07
N GLN A 62 -5.47 -11.72 -25.23
CA GLN A 62 -6.82 -11.33 -25.65
C GLN A 62 -7.59 -10.58 -24.56
N HIS A 63 -7.10 -10.59 -23.31
CA HIS A 63 -7.65 -9.87 -22.15
C HIS A 63 -6.79 -8.67 -21.77
N GLN A 64 -6.10 -8.09 -22.74
CA GLN A 64 -5.21 -6.96 -22.55
C GLN A 64 -5.32 -5.98 -23.72
N SER A 65 -5.35 -4.68 -23.40
CA SER A 65 -5.31 -3.58 -24.37
C SER A 65 -4.24 -2.58 -23.95
N VAL A 66 -3.35 -2.22 -24.88
CA VAL A 66 -2.29 -1.22 -24.65
C VAL A 66 -2.67 0.06 -25.34
N SER A 67 -2.77 1.15 -24.57
CA SER A 67 -2.99 2.50 -25.11
C SER A 67 -1.65 3.16 -25.42
N GLY A 68 -1.50 3.64 -26.68
CA GLY A 68 -0.42 4.55 -27.06
C GLY A 68 -0.83 5.98 -26.71
N GLY A 69 -0.02 6.71 -25.96
CA GLY A 69 -0.28 8.11 -25.64
C GLY A 69 0.99 8.85 -25.23
N GLY A 70 1.04 10.18 -25.46
CA GLY A 70 2.09 11.05 -24.94
C GLY A 70 2.08 11.00 -23.40
N GLY A 71 3.18 10.56 -22.80
CA GLY A 71 3.26 10.41 -21.33
C GLY A 71 3.47 8.98 -20.85
N GLY A 72 3.74 8.02 -21.77
CA GLY A 72 4.10 6.65 -21.39
C GLY A 72 3.07 5.59 -21.77
N GLY A 73 1.86 5.98 -22.16
CA GLY A 73 0.77 5.05 -22.44
C GLY A 73 0.34 4.28 -21.18
N GLY A 74 -0.60 3.35 -21.38
CA GLY A 74 -1.10 2.50 -20.29
C GLY A 74 -1.45 1.12 -20.80
N VAL A 75 -1.82 0.25 -19.88
CA VAL A 75 -2.38 -1.06 -20.17
C VAL A 75 -3.64 -1.29 -19.36
N THR A 76 -4.68 -1.73 -20.03
CA THR A 76 -5.90 -2.23 -19.40
C THR A 76 -5.88 -3.74 -19.48
N ILE A 77 -6.08 -4.41 -18.38
CA ILE A 77 -6.22 -5.87 -18.29
C ILE A 77 -7.56 -6.21 -17.70
N TRP A 78 -8.10 -7.38 -18.05
CA TRP A 78 -9.38 -7.82 -17.50
C TRP A 78 -9.46 -9.31 -17.30
N LEU A 79 -10.37 -9.69 -16.42
CA LEU A 79 -10.76 -11.06 -16.14
C LEU A 79 -12.22 -11.28 -16.53
N ASP A 80 -12.47 -12.35 -17.23
CA ASP A 80 -13.81 -12.90 -17.45
C ASP A 80 -13.82 -14.42 -17.20
N SER A 81 -14.91 -15.09 -17.53
CA SER A 81 -15.07 -16.54 -17.31
C SER A 81 -14.09 -17.41 -18.12
N THR A 82 -13.37 -16.86 -19.05
CA THR A 82 -12.43 -17.59 -19.91
C THR A 82 -10.99 -17.45 -19.47
N SER A 83 -10.58 -16.28 -19.01
CA SER A 83 -9.22 -16.01 -18.54
C SER A 83 -9.11 -14.64 -17.86
N GLY A 84 -8.06 -14.46 -17.07
CA GLY A 84 -7.52 -13.16 -16.72
C GLY A 84 -6.38 -12.76 -17.65
N SER A 85 -5.49 -11.87 -17.17
CA SER A 85 -4.35 -11.39 -17.94
C SER A 85 -3.19 -10.97 -17.03
N GLY A 86 -1.98 -11.03 -17.59
CA GLY A 86 -0.79 -10.57 -16.92
C GLY A 86 0.27 -10.05 -17.88
N PHE A 87 1.06 -9.10 -17.40
CA PHE A 87 2.21 -8.55 -18.11
C PHE A 87 3.45 -8.57 -17.21
N LYS A 88 4.63 -8.49 -17.80
CA LYS A 88 5.89 -8.40 -17.07
C LYS A 88 6.89 -7.48 -17.75
N SER A 89 7.85 -6.98 -16.98
CA SER A 89 8.97 -6.24 -17.53
C SER A 89 9.85 -7.13 -18.40
N ARG A 90 10.44 -6.53 -19.45
CA ARG A 90 11.36 -7.24 -20.36
C ARG A 90 12.70 -7.58 -19.72
N ARG A 91 13.06 -6.90 -18.63
CA ARG A 91 14.35 -7.06 -17.93
C ARG A 91 14.10 -7.30 -16.45
N ALA A 92 14.99 -8.07 -15.83
CA ALA A 92 15.07 -8.20 -14.39
C ALA A 92 15.88 -7.05 -13.79
N PHE A 93 15.67 -6.81 -12.50
CA PHE A 93 16.34 -5.79 -11.70
C PHE A 93 16.84 -6.40 -10.39
N ARG A 94 17.92 -5.82 -9.83
CA ARG A 94 18.45 -6.21 -8.51
C ARG A 94 18.10 -5.22 -7.40
N SER A 95 17.60 -4.07 -7.76
CA SER A 95 17.11 -3.02 -6.85
C SER A 95 16.49 -1.89 -7.66
N GLY A 96 15.63 -1.07 -7.06
CA GLY A 96 15.04 0.07 -7.74
C GLY A 96 13.79 0.61 -7.06
N TYR A 97 13.21 1.64 -7.69
CA TYR A 97 11.87 2.14 -7.47
C TYR A 97 10.99 1.71 -8.64
N PHE A 98 9.93 1.02 -8.35
CA PHE A 98 8.99 0.44 -9.29
C PHE A 98 7.60 0.95 -8.93
N GLY A 99 6.92 1.59 -9.87
CA GLY A 99 5.61 2.18 -9.59
C GLY A 99 4.67 2.09 -10.78
N ALA A 100 3.39 2.12 -10.47
CA ALA A 100 2.29 2.19 -11.43
C ALA A 100 1.15 3.02 -10.84
N SER A 101 0.51 3.82 -11.67
CA SER A 101 -0.80 4.37 -11.34
C SER A 101 -1.85 3.34 -11.72
N VAL A 102 -2.65 2.90 -10.76
CA VAL A 102 -3.66 1.85 -10.94
C VAL A 102 -5.03 2.43 -10.62
N LYS A 103 -6.01 2.13 -11.49
CA LYS A 103 -7.43 2.37 -11.23
C LYS A 103 -8.17 1.05 -11.24
N LEU A 104 -8.85 0.76 -10.14
CA LEU A 104 -9.61 -0.47 -9.92
C LEU A 104 -11.05 -0.35 -10.40
N GLN A 105 -11.78 -1.43 -10.42
CA GLN A 105 -13.19 -1.47 -10.78
C GLN A 105 -14.08 -1.25 -9.55
N ALA A 106 -15.13 -0.44 -9.70
CA ALA A 106 -16.17 -0.27 -8.70
C ALA A 106 -17.16 -1.45 -8.71
N GLY A 107 -17.94 -1.57 -7.64
CA GLY A 107 -19.03 -2.56 -7.52
C GLY A 107 -18.56 -3.91 -6.99
N TYR A 108 -19.17 -5.00 -7.47
CA TYR A 108 -18.82 -6.35 -7.02
C TYR A 108 -17.55 -6.84 -7.70
N THR A 109 -16.50 -7.06 -6.95
CA THR A 109 -15.21 -7.56 -7.41
C THR A 109 -14.64 -8.65 -6.49
N ALA A 110 -15.46 -9.14 -5.56
CA ALA A 110 -15.04 -10.16 -4.60
C ALA A 110 -14.45 -11.39 -5.31
N GLY A 111 -13.44 -11.98 -4.71
CA GLY A 111 -12.72 -13.12 -5.27
C GLY A 111 -11.74 -12.78 -6.40
N VAL A 112 -11.72 -11.52 -6.86
CA VAL A 112 -10.78 -11.09 -7.91
C VAL A 112 -9.59 -10.38 -7.29
N ILE A 113 -8.37 -10.69 -7.74
CA ILE A 113 -7.17 -9.96 -7.38
C ILE A 113 -6.60 -9.24 -8.60
N THR A 114 -6.35 -7.94 -8.42
CA THR A 114 -5.42 -7.17 -9.24
C THR A 114 -4.11 -7.06 -8.47
N ALA A 115 -2.96 -7.27 -9.14
CA ALA A 115 -1.67 -7.18 -8.47
C ALA A 115 -0.64 -6.37 -9.26
N PHE A 116 0.27 -5.72 -8.52
CA PHE A 116 1.49 -5.11 -9.02
C PHE A 116 2.64 -5.58 -8.12
N TYR A 117 3.62 -6.30 -8.69
CA TYR A 117 4.58 -7.03 -7.88
C TYR A 117 5.94 -7.24 -8.55
N LEU A 118 6.91 -7.65 -7.75
CA LEU A 118 8.22 -8.10 -8.19
C LEU A 118 8.33 -9.60 -7.93
N SER A 119 8.81 -10.37 -8.93
CA SER A 119 9.02 -11.80 -8.76
C SER A 119 10.13 -12.34 -9.65
N ASN A 120 10.70 -13.45 -9.26
CA ASN A 120 11.58 -14.25 -10.11
C ASN A 120 11.09 -15.70 -10.28
N ALA A 121 9.79 -15.95 -10.12
CA ALA A 121 9.18 -17.27 -10.23
C ALA A 121 9.47 -17.96 -11.56
N ASP A 122 9.54 -17.22 -12.67
CA ASP A 122 9.88 -17.79 -13.99
C ASP A 122 11.31 -18.37 -14.04
N ALA A 123 12.23 -17.78 -13.26
CA ALA A 123 13.62 -18.23 -13.19
C ALA A 123 13.86 -19.25 -12.06
N HIS A 124 13.01 -19.27 -11.06
CA HIS A 124 13.11 -20.10 -9.87
C HIS A 124 11.73 -20.66 -9.47
N PRO A 125 11.11 -21.53 -10.30
CA PRO A 125 9.79 -22.11 -10.01
C PRO A 125 9.79 -22.84 -8.65
N GLY A 126 8.79 -22.54 -7.80
CA GLY A 126 8.66 -23.14 -6.47
C GLY A 126 9.72 -22.71 -5.45
N PHE A 127 10.65 -21.83 -5.84
CA PHE A 127 11.77 -21.40 -5.00
C PHE A 127 12.15 -19.92 -5.24
N HIS A 128 11.15 -19.09 -5.47
CA HIS A 128 11.32 -17.69 -5.90
C HIS A 128 11.36 -16.69 -4.76
N ASP A 129 11.84 -15.51 -5.05
CA ASP A 129 11.64 -14.30 -4.26
C ASP A 129 10.51 -13.50 -4.87
N GLU A 130 9.66 -12.90 -4.02
CA GLU A 130 8.52 -12.10 -4.47
C GLU A 130 8.23 -10.96 -3.51
N VAL A 131 7.76 -9.83 -4.02
CA VAL A 131 7.36 -8.65 -3.26
C VAL A 131 6.07 -8.10 -3.86
N ASP A 132 4.97 -8.15 -3.12
CA ASP A 132 3.64 -8.00 -3.65
C ASP A 132 2.89 -6.79 -3.14
N MET A 133 2.13 -6.18 -4.04
CA MET A 133 0.97 -5.34 -3.77
C MET A 133 -0.24 -5.97 -4.46
N GLU A 134 -1.16 -6.51 -3.67
CA GLU A 134 -2.36 -7.20 -4.14
C GLU A 134 -3.61 -6.45 -3.70
N PHE A 135 -4.44 -6.09 -4.66
CA PHE A 135 -5.72 -5.43 -4.42
C PHE A 135 -6.80 -6.51 -4.36
N LEU A 136 -7.19 -6.87 -3.15
CA LEU A 136 -8.22 -7.87 -2.92
C LEU A 136 -9.58 -7.27 -3.22
N GLY A 137 -10.29 -7.85 -4.15
CA GLY A 137 -11.61 -7.42 -4.56
C GLY A 137 -12.62 -7.48 -3.43
N THR A 138 -13.74 -6.77 -3.59
CA THR A 138 -14.67 -6.50 -2.51
C THR A 138 -16.13 -6.63 -2.94
N THR A 139 -17.03 -6.61 -1.97
CA THR A 139 -18.47 -6.49 -2.18
C THR A 139 -18.89 -5.02 -2.23
N PRO A 140 -20.04 -4.68 -2.87
CA PRO A 140 -20.51 -3.30 -2.96
C PRO A 140 -20.59 -2.60 -1.60
N GLY A 141 -20.10 -1.37 -1.51
CA GLY A 141 -20.11 -0.57 -0.29
C GLY A 141 -19.01 -0.90 0.71
N GLN A 142 -18.16 -1.88 0.43
CA GLN A 142 -16.99 -2.19 1.23
C GLN A 142 -15.70 -1.70 0.54
N PRO A 143 -14.70 -1.21 1.29
CA PRO A 143 -13.44 -0.77 0.71
C PRO A 143 -12.62 -1.95 0.17
N TYR A 144 -11.79 -1.68 -0.82
CA TYR A 144 -10.73 -2.60 -1.21
C TYR A 144 -9.73 -2.82 -0.07
N THR A 145 -9.16 -4.00 -0.01
CA THR A 145 -8.02 -4.30 0.86
C THR A 145 -6.75 -4.38 0.01
N LEU A 146 -5.74 -3.60 0.36
CA LEU A 146 -4.40 -3.73 -0.19
C LEU A 146 -3.59 -4.66 0.72
N GLN A 147 -3.20 -5.81 0.19
CA GLN A 147 -2.25 -6.71 0.84
C GLN A 147 -0.85 -6.44 0.29
N THR A 148 0.11 -6.22 1.18
CA THR A 148 1.54 -6.23 0.84
C THR A 148 2.17 -7.51 1.37
N ASN A 149 3.05 -8.14 0.57
CA ASN A 149 3.68 -9.39 0.98
C ASN A 149 5.16 -9.46 0.58
N VAL A 150 5.91 -10.37 1.21
CA VAL A 150 7.30 -10.67 0.88
C VAL A 150 7.52 -12.17 1.02
N TYR A 151 7.91 -12.84 -0.08
CA TYR A 151 8.38 -14.21 -0.08
C TYR A 151 9.89 -14.28 -0.34
N VAL A 152 10.55 -15.20 0.29
CA VAL A 152 12.00 -15.40 0.15
C VAL A 152 12.30 -16.88 0.00
N LEU A 153 12.98 -17.25 -1.11
CA LEU A 153 13.38 -18.63 -1.40
C LEU A 153 12.23 -19.65 -1.40
N GLY A 154 11.06 -19.21 -1.82
CA GLY A 154 9.91 -20.08 -1.95
C GLY A 154 8.61 -19.34 -1.74
N SER A 155 7.60 -19.72 -2.48
CA SER A 155 6.22 -19.26 -2.37
C SER A 155 5.49 -19.87 -1.19
N GLY A 156 6.23 -20.37 -0.23
CA GLY A 156 5.67 -21.10 0.84
C GLY A 156 5.81 -22.59 0.79
N ASP A 157 6.38 -23.14 -0.23
CA ASP A 157 6.85 -24.52 -0.29
C ASP A 157 8.30 -24.62 0.15
N GLY A 158 8.72 -23.78 1.07
CA GLY A 158 10.08 -23.76 1.64
C GLY A 158 10.41 -25.01 2.43
N GLY A 159 10.51 -26.12 1.75
CA GLY A 159 10.48 -27.45 2.31
C GLY A 159 9.03 -27.94 2.41
N PRO A 160 8.80 -29.21 2.63
CA PRO A 160 7.49 -29.81 2.48
C PRO A 160 6.40 -29.08 3.28
N GLY A 161 5.61 -28.27 2.58
CA GLY A 161 4.30 -27.83 3.00
C GLY A 161 4.19 -26.54 3.84
N ARG A 162 5.16 -25.61 3.82
CA ARG A 162 5.01 -24.37 4.63
C ARG A 162 5.13 -23.09 3.79
N VAL A 163 3.99 -22.47 3.55
CA VAL A 163 3.91 -21.08 3.04
C VAL A 163 4.32 -20.11 4.15
N VAL A 164 5.39 -19.36 3.93
CA VAL A 164 5.81 -18.30 4.84
C VAL A 164 5.54 -16.95 4.19
N GLY A 165 4.26 -16.59 4.16
CA GLY A 165 3.85 -15.25 3.77
C GLY A 165 4.13 -14.23 4.87
N ARG A 166 4.40 -13.00 4.47
CA ARG A 166 4.67 -11.86 5.36
C ARG A 166 3.66 -10.75 5.07
N GLU A 167 2.38 -11.12 5.20
CA GLU A 167 1.27 -10.27 4.78
C GLU A 167 1.03 -9.14 5.79
N VAL A 168 0.92 -7.92 5.27
CA VAL A 168 0.34 -6.78 5.98
C VAL A 168 -0.78 -6.23 5.13
N LYS A 169 -1.99 -6.10 5.70
CA LYS A 169 -3.19 -5.69 4.97
C LYS A 169 -3.68 -4.33 5.44
N PHE A 170 -4.09 -3.51 4.48
CA PHE A 170 -4.62 -2.16 4.70
C PHE A 170 -5.97 -2.02 4.01
N ARG A 171 -6.96 -1.43 4.67
CA ARG A 171 -8.18 -0.99 3.98
C ARG A 171 -7.88 0.29 3.20
N LEU A 172 -8.31 0.35 1.94
CA LEU A 172 -8.22 1.55 1.11
C LEU A 172 -9.52 2.36 1.27
N ASP A 173 -9.71 2.97 2.44
CA ASP A 173 -10.91 3.73 2.80
C ASP A 173 -10.63 5.22 3.08
N TRP A 174 -9.39 5.67 2.91
CA TRP A 174 -9.04 7.10 2.94
C TRP A 174 -9.05 7.77 1.56
N PHE A 175 -9.33 6.99 0.52
CA PHE A 175 -9.62 7.43 -0.86
C PHE A 175 -10.39 6.30 -1.58
N ASP A 176 -11.00 6.65 -2.72
CA ASP A 176 -11.68 5.66 -3.58
C ASP A 176 -10.75 5.21 -4.72
N PRO A 177 -10.18 3.99 -4.67
CA PRO A 177 -9.28 3.48 -5.71
C PRO A 177 -9.99 3.19 -7.04
N THR A 178 -11.32 3.33 -7.07
CA THR A 178 -12.15 3.11 -8.26
C THR A 178 -12.55 4.41 -8.97
N ALA A 179 -12.48 5.54 -8.26
CA ALA A 179 -12.86 6.85 -8.80
C ALA A 179 -11.78 7.41 -9.72
N ASP A 180 -10.49 7.25 -9.36
CA ASP A 180 -9.37 7.77 -10.12
C ASP A 180 -8.15 6.83 -10.07
N PHE A 181 -7.08 7.22 -10.76
CA PHE A 181 -5.79 6.56 -10.69
C PHE A 181 -5.04 6.98 -9.42
N HIS A 182 -4.60 6.00 -8.65
CA HIS A 182 -3.70 6.20 -7.51
C HIS A 182 -2.35 5.56 -7.80
N HIS A 183 -1.27 6.16 -7.29
CA HIS A 183 0.09 5.68 -7.54
C HIS A 183 0.54 4.70 -6.46
N TYR A 184 0.85 3.48 -6.85
CA TYR A 184 1.36 2.42 -5.99
C TYR A 184 2.79 2.10 -6.36
N ALA A 185 3.67 1.97 -5.36
CA ALA A 185 5.07 1.74 -5.66
C ALA A 185 5.79 0.87 -4.61
N ILE A 186 6.80 0.17 -5.10
CA ILE A 186 7.73 -0.63 -4.33
C ILE A 186 9.13 -0.03 -4.53
N LEU A 187 9.73 0.46 -3.47
CA LEU A 187 11.16 0.73 -3.42
C LEU A 187 11.86 -0.52 -2.85
N TRP A 188 12.71 -1.13 -3.63
CA TRP A 188 13.54 -2.24 -3.21
C TRP A 188 15.01 -1.86 -3.29
N SER A 189 15.65 -1.76 -2.14
CA SER A 189 17.07 -1.45 -1.98
C SER A 189 17.83 -2.66 -1.40
N PRO A 190 19.16 -2.62 -1.30
CA PRO A 190 19.90 -3.69 -0.61
C PRO A 190 19.59 -3.83 0.88
N THR A 191 18.98 -2.84 1.52
CA THR A 191 18.81 -2.75 2.97
C THR A 191 17.35 -2.79 3.41
N HIS A 192 16.38 -2.43 2.53
CA HIS A 192 14.96 -2.48 2.85
C HIS A 192 14.06 -2.45 1.61
N ILE A 193 12.81 -2.79 1.84
CA ILE A 193 11.70 -2.59 0.92
C ILE A 193 10.75 -1.59 1.56
N ILE A 194 10.27 -0.61 0.78
CA ILE A 194 9.22 0.33 1.20
C ILE A 194 8.08 0.28 0.20
N PHE A 195 6.86 0.15 0.72
CA PHE A 195 5.62 0.20 -0.06
C PHE A 195 5.00 1.57 0.07
N TYR A 196 4.54 2.13 -1.04
CA TYR A 196 3.95 3.48 -1.11
C TYR A 196 2.57 3.45 -1.75
N VAL A 197 1.69 4.31 -1.26
CA VAL A 197 0.43 4.71 -1.91
C VAL A 197 0.43 6.24 -2.00
N ASP A 198 0.34 6.79 -3.22
CA ASP A 198 0.41 8.24 -3.49
C ASP A 198 1.60 8.92 -2.81
N ASP A 199 2.77 8.30 -2.92
CA ASP A 199 4.02 8.71 -2.27
C ASP A 199 4.02 8.65 -0.72
N VAL A 200 2.92 8.28 -0.09
CA VAL A 200 2.87 8.00 1.34
C VAL A 200 3.44 6.60 1.58
N PRO A 201 4.51 6.44 2.36
CA PRO A 201 4.95 5.10 2.74
C PRO A 201 3.90 4.48 3.67
N ILE A 202 3.55 3.22 3.41
CA ILE A 202 2.58 2.48 4.23
C ILE A 202 3.24 1.34 5.00
N ARG A 203 4.35 0.81 4.47
CA ARG A 203 5.12 -0.27 5.09
C ARG A 203 6.60 -0.13 4.74
N ARG A 204 7.45 -0.39 5.72
CA ARG A 204 8.90 -0.56 5.56
C ARG A 204 9.29 -1.98 6.02
N TYR A 205 9.93 -2.75 5.15
CA TYR A 205 10.45 -4.08 5.45
C TYR A 205 11.99 -4.04 5.40
N PRO A 206 12.69 -3.94 6.55
CA PRO A 206 14.14 -3.83 6.59
C PRO A 206 14.81 -5.18 6.46
N ARG A 207 16.00 -5.20 5.89
CA ARG A 207 16.87 -6.37 5.86
C ARG A 207 17.56 -6.54 7.21
N ARG A 208 16.92 -7.27 8.12
CA ARG A 208 17.48 -7.58 9.44
C ARG A 208 17.95 -9.02 9.60
N SER A 209 17.60 -9.89 8.65
CA SER A 209 17.92 -11.32 8.67
C SER A 209 18.15 -11.83 7.25
N GLU A 210 18.33 -13.15 7.10
CA GLU A 210 18.40 -13.81 5.79
C GLU A 210 17.04 -13.83 5.06
N THR A 211 15.96 -13.44 5.72
CA THR A 211 14.60 -13.37 5.17
C THR A 211 14.39 -12.09 4.34
N PHE A 212 15.29 -11.83 3.38
CA PHE A 212 15.23 -10.66 2.51
C PHE A 212 15.51 -11.06 1.04
N PRO A 213 14.68 -10.61 0.07
CA PRO A 213 14.87 -10.90 -1.35
C PRO A 213 16.19 -10.33 -1.87
N ARG A 214 17.00 -11.17 -2.49
CA ARG A 214 18.35 -10.77 -2.98
C ARG A 214 18.56 -11.07 -4.46
N ARG A 215 17.78 -12.01 -5.01
CA ARG A 215 17.93 -12.44 -6.41
C ARG A 215 17.20 -11.45 -7.33
N PRO A 216 17.72 -11.24 -8.56
CA PRO A 216 17.06 -10.36 -9.51
C PRO A 216 15.59 -10.77 -9.76
N MET A 217 14.71 -9.77 -9.81
CA MET A 217 13.28 -9.94 -10.04
C MET A 217 12.80 -9.09 -11.23
N TRP A 218 11.74 -9.56 -11.89
CA TRP A 218 10.99 -8.79 -12.88
C TRP A 218 9.81 -8.09 -12.22
N VAL A 219 9.31 -7.03 -12.87
CA VAL A 219 8.07 -6.34 -12.47
C VAL A 219 6.90 -6.97 -13.19
N TYR A 220 5.83 -7.22 -12.49
CA TYR A 220 4.60 -7.82 -13.02
C TYR A 220 3.38 -6.96 -12.70
N GLY A 221 2.35 -7.09 -13.51
CA GLY A 221 0.98 -6.71 -13.19
C GLY A 221 0.04 -7.78 -13.70
N SER A 222 -1.00 -8.10 -12.95
CA SER A 222 -1.94 -9.16 -13.28
C SER A 222 -3.35 -8.91 -12.74
N ILE A 223 -4.33 -9.62 -13.31
CA ILE A 223 -5.69 -9.77 -12.78
C ILE A 223 -6.12 -11.22 -12.93
N TRP A 224 -6.65 -11.83 -11.87
CA TRP A 224 -6.97 -13.25 -11.82
C TRP A 224 -8.03 -13.60 -10.78
N ASP A 225 -8.63 -14.80 -10.91
CA ASP A 225 -9.61 -15.36 -9.97
C ASP A 225 -8.90 -16.02 -8.80
N ALA A 226 -9.05 -15.43 -7.63
CA ALA A 226 -8.53 -15.90 -6.36
C ALA A 226 -9.65 -16.26 -5.38
N SER A 227 -10.78 -16.73 -5.90
CA SER A 227 -11.99 -17.06 -5.12
C SER A 227 -11.75 -18.04 -3.98
N SER A 228 -10.64 -18.80 -4.03
CA SER A 228 -10.33 -19.76 -2.97
C SER A 228 -9.90 -19.13 -1.65
N TRP A 229 -9.43 -17.85 -1.66
CA TRP A 229 -8.87 -17.24 -0.46
C TRP A 229 -9.01 -15.71 -0.35
N ALA A 230 -9.21 -14.98 -1.45
CA ALA A 230 -9.04 -13.52 -1.46
C ALA A 230 -10.02 -12.81 -0.53
N THR A 231 -11.26 -12.68 -0.92
CA THR A 231 -12.22 -11.84 -0.20
C THR A 231 -12.79 -12.60 1.00
N ASP A 232 -12.49 -12.10 2.21
CA ASP A 232 -12.95 -12.68 3.47
C ASP A 232 -12.60 -14.18 3.57
N ASP A 233 -11.31 -14.50 3.33
CA ASP A 233 -10.75 -15.86 3.32
C ASP A 233 -11.50 -16.82 2.37
N GLY A 234 -11.92 -16.31 1.21
CA GLY A 234 -12.63 -17.08 0.18
C GLY A 234 -14.13 -17.27 0.43
N ARG A 235 -14.70 -16.57 1.42
CA ARG A 235 -16.14 -16.55 1.68
C ARG A 235 -16.91 -15.95 0.51
N TYR A 236 -16.43 -14.87 -0.06
CA TYR A 236 -17.00 -14.22 -1.25
C TYR A 236 -16.14 -14.54 -2.47
N LYS A 237 -16.78 -15.06 -3.50
CA LYS A 237 -16.13 -15.57 -4.72
C LYS A 237 -16.37 -14.64 -5.90
N ALA A 238 -15.57 -14.77 -6.95
CA ALA A 238 -15.82 -14.10 -8.20
C ALA A 238 -17.18 -14.51 -8.77
N ASP A 239 -18.00 -13.51 -9.08
CA ASP A 239 -19.29 -13.69 -9.72
C ASP A 239 -19.22 -13.13 -11.13
N TYR A 240 -19.08 -14.01 -12.10
CA TYR A 240 -18.87 -13.63 -13.51
C TYR A 240 -20.06 -12.95 -14.17
N ARG A 241 -21.21 -12.81 -13.49
CA ARG A 241 -22.32 -11.94 -13.92
C ARG A 241 -21.89 -10.46 -13.93
N TYR A 242 -20.88 -10.11 -13.17
CA TYR A 242 -20.29 -8.75 -13.11
C TYR A 242 -19.06 -8.60 -13.99
N SER A 243 -18.67 -9.63 -14.74
CA SER A 243 -17.53 -9.56 -15.66
C SER A 243 -17.81 -8.69 -16.91
N PRO A 244 -16.78 -8.14 -17.57
CA PRO A 244 -15.39 -8.29 -17.26
C PRO A 244 -14.96 -7.47 -16.03
N PHE A 245 -14.10 -8.04 -15.20
CA PHE A 245 -13.42 -7.30 -14.12
C PHE A 245 -12.20 -6.62 -14.68
N VAL A 246 -12.11 -5.30 -14.52
CA VAL A 246 -11.14 -4.48 -15.27
C VAL A 246 -10.18 -3.76 -14.32
N ALA A 247 -8.90 -3.85 -14.58
CA ALA A 247 -7.87 -3.02 -13.97
C ALA A 247 -7.10 -2.21 -15.03
N ARG A 248 -6.84 -0.95 -14.71
CA ARG A 248 -6.12 -0.03 -15.60
C ARG A 248 -4.82 0.40 -14.95
N PHE A 249 -3.73 0.25 -15.70
CA PHE A 249 -2.39 0.67 -15.29
C PHE A 249 -1.90 1.78 -16.22
N SER A 250 -1.31 2.82 -15.65
CA SER A 250 -0.67 3.91 -16.37
C SER A 250 0.54 4.42 -15.58
N GLY A 251 1.28 5.36 -16.12
CA GLY A 251 2.37 6.00 -15.38
C GLY A 251 3.43 5.01 -14.84
N LEU A 252 3.72 3.94 -15.57
CA LEU A 252 4.68 2.91 -15.15
C LEU A 252 6.06 3.51 -14.94
N LEU A 253 6.60 3.37 -13.72
CA LEU A 253 7.91 3.91 -13.32
C LEU A 253 8.90 2.77 -13.08
N LEU A 254 10.06 2.86 -13.75
CA LEU A 254 11.19 1.93 -13.58
C LEU A 254 12.49 2.74 -13.38
N ARG A 255 12.82 3.10 -12.16
CA ARG A 255 14.12 3.69 -11.80
C ARG A 255 14.95 2.66 -11.05
N ALA A 256 15.67 1.80 -11.80
CA ALA A 256 16.18 0.56 -11.26
C ALA A 256 17.55 0.18 -11.83
N CYS A 257 18.26 -0.66 -11.09
CA CYS A 257 19.54 -1.23 -11.46
C CYS A 257 19.33 -2.65 -12.01
N SER A 258 19.70 -2.87 -13.27
CA SER A 258 19.71 -4.24 -13.83
C SER A 258 20.79 -5.11 -13.18
N PRO A 259 20.74 -6.44 -13.30
CA PRO A 259 21.79 -7.32 -12.78
C PRO A 259 23.18 -7.00 -13.34
N ARG A 260 23.24 -6.55 -14.60
CA ARG A 260 24.49 -6.16 -15.29
C ARG A 260 24.86 -4.70 -15.09
N ALA A 261 24.10 -3.93 -14.30
CA ALA A 261 24.43 -2.53 -14.05
C ALA A 261 25.74 -2.44 -13.25
N PRO A 262 26.53 -1.36 -13.47
CA PRO A 262 27.78 -1.16 -12.73
C PRO A 262 27.56 -1.19 -11.22
N PRO A 263 28.55 -1.57 -10.40
CA PRO A 263 28.46 -1.59 -8.94
C PRO A 263 28.05 -0.24 -8.32
N ARG A 264 28.33 0.89 -9.01
CA ARG A 264 27.88 2.24 -8.61
C ARG A 264 26.39 2.51 -8.80
N CYS A 265 25.67 1.68 -9.55
CA CYS A 265 24.23 1.81 -9.65
C CYS A 265 23.59 1.56 -8.29
N ARG A 266 22.81 2.52 -7.82
CA ARG A 266 22.06 2.44 -6.55
C ARG A 266 20.57 2.58 -6.82
N ALA A 267 19.75 1.90 -6.02
CA ALA A 267 18.33 2.21 -5.92
C ALA A 267 18.18 3.68 -5.50
N PRO A 268 17.12 4.35 -5.92
CA PRO A 268 16.77 5.66 -5.38
C PRO A 268 16.63 5.61 -3.86
N SER A 269 16.88 6.76 -3.20
CA SER A 269 16.55 6.90 -1.78
C SER A 269 15.05 6.92 -1.55
N GLY A 270 14.58 6.32 -0.48
CA GLY A 270 13.19 6.41 -0.02
C GLY A 270 12.86 7.74 0.64
N GLY A 271 13.87 8.52 1.06
CA GLY A 271 13.73 9.80 1.72
C GLY A 271 14.50 10.94 1.04
N PRO A 272 14.37 12.16 1.53
CA PRO A 272 14.96 13.38 0.94
C PRO A 272 16.50 13.42 1.05
N THR A 273 17.07 12.79 2.04
CA THR A 273 18.50 12.76 2.26
C THR A 273 19.15 11.68 1.38
N GLY A 274 19.72 12.07 0.25
CA GLY A 274 20.40 11.18 -0.72
C GLY A 274 21.68 10.51 -0.22
N GLY A 275 22.00 10.62 1.04
CA GLY A 275 23.08 9.86 1.69
C GLY A 275 22.62 8.43 1.88
N GLY A 276 23.43 7.43 1.53
CA GLY A 276 23.14 5.99 1.47
C GLY A 276 22.45 5.32 2.67
N GLY A 277 21.71 6.09 3.44
CA GLY A 277 20.77 5.69 4.46
C GLY A 277 19.37 5.68 3.90
N ASP A 278 18.75 4.57 4.00
CA ASP A 278 17.42 4.26 3.56
C ASP A 278 16.35 4.78 4.56
N ALA A 279 16.67 5.84 5.28
CA ALA A 279 15.83 6.42 6.29
C ALA A 279 14.72 7.26 5.64
N LEU A 280 13.48 6.95 6.01
CA LEU A 280 12.36 7.85 5.80
C LEU A 280 12.58 9.15 6.60
N SER A 281 12.11 10.28 6.09
CA SER A 281 12.07 11.51 6.88
C SER A 281 11.08 11.39 8.04
N PRO A 282 11.20 12.23 9.08
CA PRO A 282 10.22 12.25 10.18
C PRO A 282 8.77 12.46 9.70
N GLN A 283 8.58 13.26 8.62
CA GLN A 283 7.27 13.47 8.01
C GLN A 283 6.75 12.20 7.33
N GLN A 284 7.60 11.50 6.57
CA GLN A 284 7.23 10.22 5.97
C GLN A 284 6.91 9.16 7.02
N GLU A 285 7.69 9.09 8.11
CA GLU A 285 7.41 8.18 9.21
C GLU A 285 6.11 8.52 9.93
N ALA A 286 5.81 9.80 10.13
CA ALA A 286 4.54 10.24 10.71
C ALA A 286 3.36 9.83 9.81
N ALA A 287 3.48 10.03 8.50
CA ALA A 287 2.47 9.63 7.52
C ALA A 287 2.29 8.10 7.50
N MET A 288 3.37 7.33 7.52
CA MET A 288 3.32 5.87 7.58
C MET A 288 2.62 5.39 8.86
N ARG A 289 3.00 5.92 10.02
CA ARG A 289 2.36 5.57 11.29
C ARG A 289 0.86 5.92 11.31
N TRP A 290 0.47 7.03 10.66
CA TRP A 290 -0.93 7.40 10.54
C TRP A 290 -1.72 6.32 9.76
N VAL A 291 -1.24 5.91 8.57
CA VAL A 291 -1.87 4.85 7.77
C VAL A 291 -1.94 3.55 8.56
N GLN A 292 -0.86 3.18 9.24
CA GLN A 292 -0.81 1.94 10.02
C GLN A 292 -1.80 1.93 11.19
N ARG A 293 -1.95 3.06 11.90
CA ARG A 293 -2.91 3.14 13.02
C ARG A 293 -4.36 3.13 12.59
N ASN A 294 -4.67 3.77 11.45
CA ASN A 294 -6.06 3.99 11.05
C ASN A 294 -6.59 2.95 10.06
N HIS A 295 -5.71 2.35 9.24
CA HIS A 295 -6.12 1.54 8.08
C HIS A 295 -5.50 0.14 8.03
N MET A 296 -4.49 -0.17 8.85
CA MET A 296 -3.91 -1.52 8.91
C MET A 296 -4.89 -2.47 9.62
N VAL A 297 -5.27 -3.55 8.96
CA VAL A 297 -6.24 -4.54 9.48
C VAL A 297 -5.61 -5.90 9.76
N TYR A 298 -4.40 -6.13 9.28
CA TYR A 298 -3.65 -7.35 9.55
C TYR A 298 -2.14 -7.12 9.48
N ASN A 299 -1.41 -7.77 10.38
CA ASN A 299 0.04 -7.83 10.35
C ASN A 299 0.49 -9.22 10.84
N TYR A 300 1.19 -9.95 9.97
CA TYR A 300 1.65 -11.31 10.26
C TYR A 300 2.52 -11.41 11.52
N CYS A 301 3.28 -10.37 11.88
CA CYS A 301 4.06 -10.32 13.10
C CYS A 301 3.22 -10.26 14.39
N LEU A 302 1.96 -9.85 14.29
CA LEU A 302 1.04 -9.73 15.41
C LEU A 302 0.04 -10.90 15.49
N ASP A 303 0.09 -11.81 14.52
CA ASP A 303 -0.82 -12.96 14.45
C ASP A 303 -0.29 -14.12 15.34
N PRO A 304 -0.94 -14.41 16.49
CA PRO A 304 -0.49 -15.46 17.40
C PRO A 304 -0.62 -16.88 16.82
N LYS A 305 -1.29 -17.04 15.69
CA LYS A 305 -1.42 -18.33 14.98
C LYS A 305 -0.22 -18.65 14.10
N ARG A 306 0.68 -17.67 13.88
CA ARG A 306 1.88 -17.83 13.06
C ARG A 306 3.02 -18.45 13.86
N ASP A 307 3.77 -19.32 13.21
CA ASP A 307 5.05 -19.81 13.72
C ASP A 307 6.15 -18.77 13.49
N HIS A 308 6.38 -17.92 14.50
CA HIS A 308 7.36 -16.84 14.41
C HIS A 308 8.82 -17.30 14.38
N SER A 309 9.10 -18.59 14.58
CA SER A 309 10.44 -19.15 14.33
C SER A 309 10.82 -19.07 12.85
N LEU A 310 9.82 -19.04 11.96
CA LEU A 310 9.97 -18.89 10.50
C LEU A 310 10.04 -17.42 10.05
N THR A 311 9.74 -16.48 10.95
CA THR A 311 9.74 -15.04 10.70
C THR A 311 10.58 -14.29 11.75
N PRO A 312 11.90 -14.58 11.80
CA PRO A 312 12.78 -14.02 12.84
C PRO A 312 12.85 -12.49 12.81
N GLU A 313 12.52 -11.87 11.70
CA GLU A 313 12.39 -10.41 11.58
C GLU A 313 11.33 -9.84 12.54
N CYS A 314 10.27 -10.58 12.89
CA CYS A 314 9.25 -10.17 13.84
C CYS A 314 9.78 -10.16 15.29
N ILE A 315 10.63 -11.11 15.64
CA ILE A 315 11.17 -11.25 17.01
C ILE A 315 12.14 -10.10 17.34
N ILE A 316 12.93 -9.68 16.37
CA ILE A 316 13.89 -8.59 16.50
C ILE A 316 13.21 -7.26 16.87
N HIS A 317 11.94 -7.12 16.55
CA HIS A 317 11.17 -5.91 16.82
C HIS A 317 10.66 -5.77 18.23
N HIS A 318 10.24 -6.86 18.85
CA HIS A 318 9.82 -6.84 20.25
C HIS A 318 10.96 -6.51 21.21
N ALA A 319 12.23 -6.71 20.78
CA ALA A 319 13.41 -6.42 21.57
C ALA A 319 13.88 -4.94 21.49
N ALA A 320 13.52 -4.22 20.43
CA ALA A 320 13.81 -2.79 20.25
C ALA A 320 12.59 -1.95 20.62
N ALA A 321 12.30 -1.84 21.91
CA ALA A 321 11.17 -1.09 22.44
C ALA A 321 11.17 0.37 21.92
N GLY A 322 10.26 0.71 21.03
CA GLY A 322 10.03 2.06 20.54
C GLY A 322 9.51 2.15 19.09
N ASP A 323 9.87 1.24 18.23
CA ASP A 323 9.40 1.21 16.84
C ASP A 323 8.38 0.08 16.64
N THR A 324 7.15 0.39 16.95
CA THR A 324 6.01 -0.43 16.60
C THR A 324 5.67 -0.21 15.13
N TYR A 325 5.47 -1.29 14.41
CA TYR A 325 4.87 -1.40 13.06
C TYR A 325 5.85 -1.41 11.88
N TYR A 326 5.88 -2.58 11.25
CA TYR A 326 6.39 -2.82 9.90
C TYR A 326 5.29 -2.81 8.88
#